data_f77f077b5a4292ae6ba36b52b9b5ba90
#
_entry.id   f77f077b5a4292ae6ba36b52b9b5ba90
#
_cell.length_a   1.000
_cell.length_b   1.000
_cell.length_c   1.000
_cell.angle_alpha   90.00
_cell.angle_beta   90.00
_cell.angle_gamma   90.00
#
_symmetry.space_group_name_H-M   'P 1'
#
loop_
_entity.id
_entity.type
_entity.pdbx_description
1 polymer ?
#
loop_
_entity_poly.entity_id
_entity_poly.type
_entity_poly.pdbx_seq_one_letter_code
_entity_poly.pdbx_strand_id
1 'polypeptide(L)'
;MRCDEIRPRLDAYIDGELAEAERAQLREHLADCPDCGPEVTALERLRDDIRQAAPVYRAPEALRSRIRFALRREAAANASGAVPAPGWLAYAASILLAVAVGSGGTLLITGERQEDVVANELIDSHLRSLLGNHLTDVPSSDQHTVKPWFEGRSDVSPPAVDLAGDGFPLVGGRLDLIAGKPIPALVYRRHAHVINLFVLPASRRDLATTLTRNGYTLLHWDEGDLGLWAVSDAAPSFRRRDQSAARPRGL
;
A
#
# COMPACT_ATOMS: atom_id res chain seq x y z
N MET A 1 -11.47 -5.46 -43.52
CA MET A 1 -10.37 -5.52 -42.53
C MET A 1 -9.71 -6.92 -42.64
N ARG A 2 -8.43 -7.04 -42.40
CA ARG A 2 -7.70 -8.33 -42.46
C ARG A 2 -7.67 -8.98 -41.09
N CYS A 3 -7.61 -10.31 -41.03
CA CYS A 3 -7.61 -11.05 -39.75
C CYS A 3 -6.41 -10.69 -38.84
N ASP A 4 -5.26 -10.39 -39.42
CA ASP A 4 -4.06 -9.96 -38.68
C ASP A 4 -4.21 -8.58 -38.00
N GLU A 5 -5.11 -7.73 -38.51
CA GLU A 5 -5.45 -6.44 -37.89
C GLU A 5 -6.53 -6.60 -36.80
N ILE A 6 -7.37 -7.63 -36.90
CA ILE A 6 -8.50 -7.90 -36.03
C ILE A 6 -8.09 -8.66 -34.75
N ARG A 7 -7.29 -9.73 -34.90
CA ARG A 7 -6.89 -10.58 -33.76
C ARG A 7 -6.36 -9.82 -32.52
N PRO A 8 -5.46 -8.83 -32.67
CA PRO A 8 -4.96 -8.08 -31.52
C PRO A 8 -6.01 -7.22 -30.78
N ARG A 9 -7.22 -7.09 -31.38
CA ARG A 9 -8.30 -6.25 -30.84
C ARG A 9 -9.46 -7.08 -30.27
N LEU A 10 -9.40 -8.41 -30.36
CA LEU A 10 -10.50 -9.28 -29.90
C LEU A 10 -10.71 -9.18 -28.40
N ASP A 11 -9.64 -9.07 -27.61
CA ASP A 11 -9.74 -8.92 -26.16
C ASP A 11 -10.45 -7.59 -25.80
N ALA A 12 -10.02 -6.48 -26.38
CA ALA A 12 -10.66 -5.17 -26.18
C ALA A 12 -12.12 -5.15 -26.67
N TYR A 13 -12.45 -5.91 -27.72
CA TYR A 13 -13.82 -6.06 -28.21
C TYR A 13 -14.70 -6.78 -27.16
N ILE A 14 -14.21 -7.88 -26.60
CA ILE A 14 -14.91 -8.69 -25.59
C ILE A 14 -15.08 -7.92 -24.29
N ASP A 15 -14.07 -7.14 -23.87
CA ASP A 15 -14.10 -6.34 -22.65
C ASP A 15 -14.91 -5.04 -22.81
N GLY A 16 -15.32 -4.72 -24.03
CA GLY A 16 -16.13 -3.53 -24.30
C GLY A 16 -15.34 -2.23 -24.30
N GLU A 17 -14.03 -2.29 -24.45
CA GLU A 17 -13.11 -1.13 -24.39
C GLU A 17 -12.97 -0.39 -25.73
N LEU A 18 -13.51 -0.93 -26.81
CA LEU A 18 -13.47 -0.29 -28.13
C LEU A 18 -14.51 0.81 -28.27
N ALA A 19 -14.15 1.87 -29.00
CA ALA A 19 -15.09 2.90 -29.43
C ALA A 19 -16.19 2.29 -30.32
N GLU A 20 -17.42 2.88 -30.28
CA GLU A 20 -18.59 2.29 -30.98
C GLU A 20 -18.36 2.12 -32.49
N ALA A 21 -17.67 3.07 -33.13
CA ALA A 21 -17.35 2.98 -34.54
C ALA A 21 -16.42 1.78 -34.87
N GLU A 22 -15.42 1.53 -34.04
CA GLU A 22 -14.49 0.40 -34.19
C GLU A 22 -15.21 -0.92 -33.88
N ARG A 23 -16.04 -0.94 -32.86
CA ARG A 23 -16.87 -2.11 -32.51
C ARG A 23 -17.80 -2.50 -33.64
N ALA A 24 -18.43 -1.53 -34.31
CA ALA A 24 -19.30 -1.79 -35.46
C ALA A 24 -18.55 -2.45 -36.61
N GLN A 25 -17.33 -1.95 -36.94
CA GLN A 25 -16.47 -2.52 -37.98
C GLN A 25 -16.01 -3.95 -37.65
N LEU A 26 -15.62 -4.19 -36.39
CA LEU A 26 -15.25 -5.54 -35.96
C LEU A 26 -16.44 -6.50 -36.06
N ARG A 27 -17.61 -6.07 -35.63
CA ARG A 27 -18.85 -6.91 -35.68
C ARG A 27 -19.18 -7.34 -37.09
N GLU A 28 -19.04 -6.45 -38.05
CA GLU A 28 -19.25 -6.79 -39.48
C GLU A 28 -18.25 -7.83 -39.95
N HIS A 29 -16.97 -7.68 -39.66
CA HIS A 29 -15.96 -8.68 -40.02
C HIS A 29 -16.20 -10.04 -39.33
N LEU A 30 -16.55 -10.03 -38.04
CA LEU A 30 -16.78 -11.23 -37.25
C LEU A 30 -17.99 -12.04 -37.73
N ALA A 31 -18.98 -11.39 -38.34
CA ALA A 31 -20.14 -12.05 -38.89
C ALA A 31 -19.81 -12.88 -40.16
N ASP A 32 -18.83 -12.42 -40.95
CA ASP A 32 -18.50 -13.00 -42.25
C ASP A 32 -17.19 -13.82 -42.25
N CYS A 33 -16.36 -13.67 -41.23
CA CYS A 33 -15.05 -14.33 -41.17
C CYS A 33 -15.13 -15.72 -40.49
N PRO A 34 -14.83 -16.81 -41.21
CA PRO A 34 -14.90 -18.18 -40.68
C PRO A 34 -13.83 -18.45 -39.61
N ASP A 35 -12.79 -17.67 -39.52
CA ASP A 35 -11.69 -17.83 -38.55
C ASP A 35 -11.91 -17.00 -37.28
N CYS A 36 -12.19 -15.68 -37.42
CA CYS A 36 -12.30 -14.78 -36.30
C CYS A 36 -13.62 -14.92 -35.52
N GLY A 37 -14.71 -15.27 -36.17
CA GLY A 37 -16.02 -15.50 -35.53
C GLY A 37 -16.00 -16.62 -34.49
N PRO A 38 -15.53 -17.84 -34.85
CA PRO A 38 -15.35 -18.92 -33.87
C PRO A 38 -14.35 -18.59 -32.77
N GLU A 39 -13.28 -17.85 -33.05
CA GLU A 39 -12.26 -17.43 -32.08
C GLU A 39 -12.88 -16.51 -30.99
N VAL A 40 -13.66 -15.51 -31.37
CA VAL A 40 -14.42 -14.67 -30.44
C VAL A 40 -15.40 -15.49 -29.62
N THR A 41 -16.14 -16.37 -30.24
CA THR A 41 -17.09 -17.23 -29.51
C THR A 41 -16.40 -18.11 -28.47
N ALA A 42 -15.20 -18.61 -28.76
CA ALA A 42 -14.42 -19.40 -27.82
C ALA A 42 -13.92 -18.54 -26.64
N LEU A 43 -13.46 -17.32 -26.90
CA LEU A 43 -13.01 -16.36 -25.87
C LEU A 43 -14.19 -15.91 -24.97
N GLU A 44 -15.36 -15.66 -25.55
CA GLU A 44 -16.58 -15.35 -24.78
C GLU A 44 -16.98 -16.48 -23.85
N ARG A 45 -16.95 -17.73 -24.33
CA ARG A 45 -17.21 -18.90 -23.49
C ARG A 45 -16.20 -19.01 -22.36
N LEU A 46 -14.90 -18.86 -22.65
CA LEU A 46 -13.85 -18.88 -21.64
C LEU A 46 -14.09 -17.82 -20.58
N ARG A 47 -14.43 -16.59 -20.98
CA ARG A 47 -14.77 -15.51 -20.07
C ARG A 47 -15.94 -15.88 -19.16
N ASP A 48 -16.98 -16.47 -19.71
CA ASP A 48 -18.19 -16.84 -18.97
C ASP A 48 -17.91 -18.02 -18.02
N ASP A 49 -17.09 -18.99 -18.44
CA ASP A 49 -16.62 -20.09 -17.60
C ASP A 49 -15.79 -19.58 -16.41
N ILE A 50 -14.87 -18.63 -16.66
CA ILE A 50 -14.09 -17.99 -15.61
C ILE A 50 -15.00 -17.25 -14.62
N ARG A 51 -16.00 -16.49 -15.13
CA ARG A 51 -16.95 -15.77 -14.27
C ARG A 51 -17.79 -16.70 -13.40
N GLN A 52 -18.17 -17.86 -13.92
CA GLN A 52 -18.94 -18.86 -13.18
C GLN A 52 -18.06 -19.57 -12.13
N ALA A 53 -16.80 -19.85 -12.46
CA ALA A 53 -15.86 -20.51 -11.57
C ALA A 53 -15.24 -19.56 -10.53
N ALA A 54 -15.26 -18.24 -10.79
CA ALA A 54 -14.65 -17.27 -9.92
C ALA A 54 -15.36 -17.19 -8.56
N PRO A 55 -14.62 -17.15 -7.44
CA PRO A 55 -15.23 -17.01 -6.13
C PRO A 55 -15.92 -15.65 -5.99
N VAL A 56 -17.20 -15.70 -5.60
CA VAL A 56 -17.98 -14.49 -5.36
C VAL A 56 -17.69 -13.98 -3.96
N TYR A 57 -16.94 -12.89 -3.87
CA TYR A 57 -16.67 -12.20 -2.61
C TYR A 57 -17.80 -11.23 -2.29
N ARG A 58 -18.42 -11.39 -1.12
CA ARG A 58 -19.42 -10.44 -0.64
C ARG A 58 -18.71 -9.22 -0.06
N ALA A 59 -18.99 -8.05 -0.61
CA ALA A 59 -18.48 -6.81 -0.06
C ALA A 59 -18.99 -6.60 1.38
N PRO A 60 -18.13 -6.16 2.32
CA PRO A 60 -18.54 -5.83 3.68
C PRO A 60 -19.67 -4.79 3.71
N GLU A 61 -20.60 -4.91 4.66
CA GLU A 61 -21.73 -3.96 4.78
C GLU A 61 -21.24 -2.51 5.01
N ALA A 62 -20.12 -2.34 5.71
CA ALA A 62 -19.48 -1.03 5.88
C ALA A 62 -19.08 -0.38 4.55
N LEU A 63 -18.60 -1.16 3.57
CA LEU A 63 -18.26 -0.64 2.24
C LEU A 63 -19.54 -0.26 1.47
N ARG A 64 -20.56 -1.11 1.53
CA ARG A 64 -21.86 -0.84 0.87
C ARG A 64 -22.52 0.42 1.42
N SER A 65 -22.51 0.61 2.73
CA SER A 65 -23.07 1.79 3.37
C SER A 65 -22.32 3.06 2.98
N ARG A 66 -20.98 3.01 2.90
CA ARG A 66 -20.14 4.13 2.46
C ARG A 66 -20.43 4.53 1.00
N ILE A 67 -20.52 3.55 0.11
CA ILE A 67 -20.84 3.80 -1.30
C ILE A 67 -22.25 4.42 -1.44
N ARG A 68 -23.26 3.83 -0.77
CA ARG A 68 -24.62 4.39 -0.79
C ARG A 68 -24.67 5.81 -0.23
N PHE A 69 -23.93 6.11 0.82
CA PHE A 69 -23.84 7.45 1.38
C PHE A 69 -23.18 8.43 0.40
N ALA A 70 -22.08 8.05 -0.24
CA ALA A 70 -21.41 8.87 -1.25
C ALA A 70 -22.33 9.16 -2.44
N LEU A 71 -23.04 8.15 -2.97
CA LEU A 71 -23.98 8.33 -4.08
C LEU A 71 -25.18 9.23 -3.72
N ARG A 72 -25.72 9.08 -2.49
CA ARG A 72 -26.80 9.97 -2.03
C ARG A 72 -26.34 11.42 -1.90
N ARG A 73 -25.12 11.63 -1.45
CA ARG A 73 -24.52 12.97 -1.32
C ARG A 73 -24.32 13.60 -2.69
N GLU A 74 -23.85 12.85 -3.67
CA GLU A 74 -23.71 13.30 -5.06
C GLU A 74 -25.06 13.62 -5.70
N ALA A 75 -26.05 12.74 -5.51
CA ALA A 75 -27.42 12.95 -6.00
C ALA A 75 -28.08 14.21 -5.35
N ALA A 76 -27.85 14.43 -4.06
CA ALA A 76 -28.34 15.63 -3.37
C ALA A 76 -27.65 16.92 -3.85
N ALA A 77 -26.34 16.86 -4.14
CA ALA A 77 -25.60 17.98 -4.72
C ALA A 77 -26.12 18.37 -6.10
N ASN A 78 -26.47 17.37 -6.93
CA ASN A 78 -27.01 17.57 -8.26
C ASN A 78 -28.51 17.95 -8.28
N ALA A 79 -29.26 17.62 -7.22
CA ALA A 79 -30.70 17.97 -7.11
C ALA A 79 -30.95 19.39 -6.58
N SER A 80 -29.93 20.08 -6.06
CA SER A 80 -30.06 21.39 -5.43
C SER A 80 -29.97 22.54 -6.45
N GLY A 81 -30.84 22.52 -7.43
CA GLY A 81 -31.04 23.60 -8.40
C GLY A 81 -32.14 24.59 -8.00
N ALA A 82 -32.11 25.15 -6.80
CA ALA A 82 -32.71 26.45 -6.43
C ALA A 82 -32.53 26.72 -4.93
N VAL A 83 -31.42 27.30 -4.56
CA VAL A 83 -31.28 27.91 -3.22
C VAL A 83 -31.64 29.39 -3.35
N PRO A 84 -32.60 29.93 -2.54
CA PRO A 84 -32.81 31.38 -2.48
C PRO A 84 -31.49 32.03 -2.04
N ALA A 85 -31.05 33.03 -2.80
CA ALA A 85 -29.79 33.70 -2.60
C ALA A 85 -29.68 34.27 -1.17
N PRO A 86 -28.86 33.69 -0.27
CA PRO A 86 -28.56 34.33 1.00
C PRO A 86 -27.70 35.56 0.74
N GLY A 87 -27.91 36.64 1.53
CA GLY A 87 -27.10 37.83 1.41
C GLY A 87 -25.60 37.49 1.45
N TRP A 88 -24.76 38.25 0.76
CA TRP A 88 -23.32 38.01 0.57
C TRP A 88 -22.53 37.69 1.87
N LEU A 89 -23.01 38.22 3.02
CA LEU A 89 -22.44 37.90 4.34
C LEU A 89 -22.68 36.47 4.75
N ALA A 90 -23.78 35.85 4.39
CA ALA A 90 -24.06 34.44 4.67
C ALA A 90 -23.18 33.52 3.79
N TYR A 91 -22.87 33.92 2.56
CA TYR A 91 -21.91 33.24 1.71
C TYR A 91 -20.49 33.31 2.26
N ALA A 92 -20.03 34.46 2.74
CA ALA A 92 -18.73 34.63 3.33
C ALA A 92 -18.55 33.76 4.61
N ALA A 93 -19.57 33.73 5.47
CA ALA A 93 -19.57 32.91 6.68
C ALA A 93 -19.57 31.39 6.37
N SER A 94 -20.35 30.95 5.35
CA SER A 94 -20.37 29.53 4.97
C SER A 94 -19.07 29.08 4.27
N ILE A 95 -18.42 29.94 3.49
CA ILE A 95 -17.12 29.65 2.89
C ILE A 95 -16.05 29.54 3.98
N LEU A 96 -16.00 30.44 4.95
CA LEU A 96 -15.07 30.39 6.08
C LEU A 96 -15.27 29.14 6.93
N LEU A 97 -16.52 28.77 7.20
CA LEU A 97 -16.84 27.55 7.95
C LEU A 97 -16.47 26.29 7.15
N ALA A 98 -16.75 26.26 5.85
CA ALA A 98 -16.39 25.14 4.98
C ALA A 98 -14.87 24.99 4.86
N VAL A 99 -14.12 26.09 4.77
CA VAL A 99 -12.65 26.08 4.77
C VAL A 99 -12.11 25.62 6.13
N ALA A 100 -12.66 26.09 7.24
CA ALA A 100 -12.22 25.69 8.58
C ALA A 100 -12.50 24.22 8.89
N VAL A 101 -13.70 23.73 8.55
CA VAL A 101 -14.10 22.33 8.73
C VAL A 101 -13.41 21.43 7.70
N GLY A 102 -13.27 21.87 6.46
CA GLY A 102 -12.59 21.14 5.40
C GLY A 102 -11.10 20.99 5.65
N SER A 103 -10.40 22.06 6.01
CA SER A 103 -8.95 22.00 6.29
C SER A 103 -8.65 21.28 7.62
N GLY A 104 -9.44 21.51 8.66
CA GLY A 104 -9.27 20.80 9.94
C GLY A 104 -9.55 19.30 9.81
N GLY A 105 -10.64 18.92 9.13
CA GLY A 105 -10.98 17.52 8.87
C GLY A 105 -9.97 16.81 7.97
N THR A 106 -9.45 17.50 6.96
CA THR A 106 -8.45 16.92 6.05
C THR A 106 -7.14 16.65 6.78
N LEU A 107 -6.67 17.57 7.62
CA LEU A 107 -5.42 17.40 8.38
C LEU A 107 -5.47 16.21 9.36
N LEU A 108 -6.64 15.96 9.98
CA LEU A 108 -6.81 14.83 10.90
C LEU A 108 -6.91 13.49 10.14
N ILE A 109 -7.66 13.44 9.03
CA ILE A 109 -7.89 12.20 8.27
C ILE A 109 -6.66 11.80 7.43
N THR A 110 -5.89 12.77 6.90
CA THR A 110 -4.71 12.47 6.09
C THR A 110 -3.56 11.94 6.95
N GLY A 111 -3.42 12.40 8.20
CA GLY A 111 -2.37 11.91 9.10
C GLY A 111 -2.50 10.42 9.43
N GLU A 112 -3.69 9.95 9.79
CA GLU A 112 -3.94 8.53 10.10
C GLU A 112 -3.83 7.62 8.86
N ARG A 113 -4.33 8.09 7.71
CA ARG A 113 -4.23 7.33 6.45
C ARG A 113 -2.80 7.16 5.97
N GLN A 114 -1.94 8.14 6.18
CA GLN A 114 -0.56 8.07 5.71
C GLN A 114 0.27 7.08 6.52
N GLU A 115 0.05 6.97 7.83
CA GLU A 115 0.68 5.96 8.68
C GLU A 115 0.20 4.54 8.30
N ASP A 116 -1.08 4.39 8.02
CA ASP A 116 -1.64 3.12 7.56
C ASP A 116 -1.04 2.66 6.22
N VAL A 117 -0.80 3.59 5.30
CA VAL A 117 -0.16 3.29 4.00
C VAL A 117 1.29 2.87 4.23
N VAL A 118 2.06 3.63 5.00
CA VAL A 118 3.46 3.30 5.30
C VAL A 118 3.55 1.95 6.02
N ALA A 119 2.71 1.69 7.03
CA ALA A 119 2.70 0.42 7.74
C ALA A 119 2.44 -0.78 6.80
N ASN A 120 1.50 -0.64 5.85
CA ASN A 120 1.25 -1.68 4.85
C ASN A 120 2.44 -1.89 3.92
N GLU A 121 3.05 -0.81 3.41
CA GLU A 121 4.24 -0.90 2.56
C GLU A 121 5.42 -1.59 3.26
N LEU A 122 5.60 -1.34 4.56
CA LEU A 122 6.65 -1.97 5.37
C LEU A 122 6.39 -3.48 5.53
N ILE A 123 5.13 -3.90 5.76
CA ILE A 123 4.75 -5.31 5.80
C ILE A 123 4.99 -5.96 4.43
N ASP A 124 4.54 -5.34 3.36
CA ASP A 124 4.69 -5.85 2.00
C ASP A 124 6.16 -5.97 1.61
N SER A 125 7.00 -5.02 2.02
CA SER A 125 8.44 -5.08 1.83
C SER A 125 9.08 -6.24 2.62
N HIS A 126 8.67 -6.43 3.88
CA HIS A 126 9.09 -7.57 4.68
C HIS A 126 8.73 -8.91 4.01
N LEU A 127 7.47 -9.04 3.56
CA LEU A 127 6.99 -10.23 2.85
C LEU A 127 7.78 -10.49 1.55
N ARG A 128 7.99 -9.48 0.73
CA ARG A 128 8.78 -9.60 -0.51
C ARG A 128 10.19 -10.11 -0.22
N SER A 129 10.82 -9.63 0.84
CA SER A 129 12.18 -10.07 1.20
C SER A 129 12.25 -11.54 1.60
N LEU A 130 11.20 -12.06 2.25
CA LEU A 130 11.11 -13.48 2.64
C LEU A 130 10.82 -14.36 1.41
N LEU A 131 9.93 -13.94 0.53
CA LEU A 131 9.52 -14.72 -0.64
C LEU A 131 10.55 -14.72 -1.77
N GLY A 132 11.25 -13.58 -1.96
CA GLY A 132 12.19 -13.37 -3.06
C GLY A 132 13.57 -13.93 -2.84
N ASN A 133 13.84 -14.60 -1.71
CA ASN A 133 15.18 -15.02 -1.28
C ASN A 133 16.22 -13.88 -1.31
N HIS A 134 15.71 -12.63 -1.15
CA HIS A 134 16.48 -11.38 -1.18
C HIS A 134 16.39 -10.70 0.19
N LEU A 135 17.00 -11.36 1.18
CA LEU A 135 16.90 -10.93 2.56
C LEU A 135 17.76 -9.70 2.84
N THR A 136 18.95 -9.65 2.24
CA THR A 136 19.96 -8.61 2.44
C THR A 136 20.68 -8.26 1.14
N ASP A 137 21.02 -6.98 0.95
CA ASP A 137 21.92 -6.50 -0.11
C ASP A 137 23.38 -6.59 0.36
N VAL A 138 23.60 -6.35 1.64
CA VAL A 138 24.89 -6.49 2.30
C VAL A 138 24.75 -7.53 3.42
N PRO A 139 25.10 -8.81 3.17
CA PRO A 139 25.10 -9.83 4.20
C PRO A 139 26.32 -9.66 5.12
N SER A 140 26.11 -9.32 6.37
CA SER A 140 27.16 -9.21 7.39
C SER A 140 26.56 -9.19 8.79
N SER A 141 27.18 -9.85 9.72
CA SER A 141 26.86 -9.76 11.16
C SER A 141 27.61 -8.59 11.84
N ASP A 142 28.53 -7.96 11.14
CA ASP A 142 29.33 -6.86 11.66
C ASP A 142 28.68 -5.51 11.32
N GLN A 143 28.30 -4.78 12.37
CA GLN A 143 27.75 -3.43 12.27
C GLN A 143 28.68 -2.44 11.57
N HIS A 144 30.00 -2.62 11.70
CA HIS A 144 31.01 -1.77 11.06
C HIS A 144 31.09 -1.98 9.54
N THR A 145 30.58 -3.08 9.05
CA THR A 145 30.39 -3.34 7.62
C THR A 145 29.04 -2.86 7.12
N VAL A 146 27.97 -3.12 7.87
CA VAL A 146 26.60 -2.84 7.46
C VAL A 146 26.30 -1.33 7.48
N LYS A 147 26.70 -0.62 8.55
CA LYS A 147 26.40 0.81 8.69
C LYS A 147 27.01 1.68 7.58
N PRO A 148 28.31 1.58 7.23
CA PRO A 148 28.90 2.40 6.16
C PRO A 148 28.33 2.08 4.78
N TRP A 149 27.81 0.87 4.58
CA TRP A 149 27.22 0.48 3.30
C TRP A 149 26.02 1.36 2.92
N PHE A 150 25.29 1.91 3.90
CA PHE A 150 24.15 2.81 3.67
C PHE A 150 24.56 4.24 3.35
N GLU A 151 25.81 4.63 3.60
CA GLU A 151 26.29 5.98 3.34
C GLU A 151 26.17 6.35 1.86
N GLY A 152 25.54 7.48 1.57
CA GLY A 152 25.27 7.97 0.21
C GLY A 152 24.19 7.19 -0.55
N ARG A 153 23.54 6.19 0.07
CA ARG A 153 22.45 5.39 -0.53
C ARG A 153 21.09 5.71 0.05
N SER A 154 21.04 6.29 1.24
CA SER A 154 19.79 6.73 1.89
C SER A 154 19.98 8.07 2.58
N ASP A 155 18.84 8.76 2.81
CA ASP A 155 18.84 10.06 3.50
C ASP A 155 19.09 9.93 5.03
N VAL A 156 18.98 8.72 5.57
CA VAL A 156 19.15 8.42 6.99
C VAL A 156 20.21 7.34 7.18
N SER A 157 21.02 7.49 8.24
CA SER A 157 21.99 6.47 8.63
C SER A 157 21.37 5.56 9.69
N PRO A 158 21.17 4.24 9.40
CA PRO A 158 20.55 3.33 10.34
C PRO A 158 21.47 3.08 11.55
N PRO A 159 20.90 3.01 12.77
CA PRO A 159 21.63 2.63 13.99
C PRO A 159 21.86 1.10 13.98
N ALA A 160 22.85 0.63 13.22
CA ALA A 160 23.22 -0.78 13.23
C ALA A 160 23.85 -1.10 14.61
N VAL A 161 23.14 -1.84 15.44
CA VAL A 161 23.57 -2.22 16.79
C VAL A 161 23.78 -3.74 16.82
N ASP A 162 24.85 -4.17 17.47
CA ASP A 162 25.03 -5.60 17.76
C ASP A 162 24.13 -6.01 18.93
N LEU A 163 23.11 -6.79 18.63
CA LEU A 163 22.16 -7.34 19.59
C LEU A 163 22.30 -8.88 19.72
N ALA A 164 23.41 -9.46 19.28
CA ALA A 164 23.64 -10.91 19.34
C ALA A 164 23.61 -11.42 20.79
N GLY A 165 24.13 -10.62 21.74
CA GLY A 165 24.09 -10.93 23.17
C GLY A 165 22.67 -11.01 23.74
N ASP A 166 21.71 -10.28 23.16
CA ASP A 166 20.30 -10.28 23.53
C ASP A 166 19.47 -11.31 22.72
N GLY A 167 20.13 -12.10 21.88
CA GLY A 167 19.50 -13.15 21.07
C GLY A 167 18.95 -12.66 19.72
N PHE A 168 19.42 -11.50 19.25
CA PHE A 168 19.06 -10.90 17.95
C PHE A 168 20.30 -10.68 17.08
N PRO A 169 20.97 -11.71 16.56
CA PRO A 169 22.10 -11.53 15.69
C PRO A 169 21.70 -10.73 14.43
N LEU A 170 22.54 -9.76 14.05
CA LEU A 170 22.44 -9.05 12.79
C LEU A 170 22.74 -10.02 11.64
N VAL A 171 21.94 -9.99 10.59
CA VAL A 171 22.10 -10.80 9.37
C VAL A 171 22.65 -9.95 8.23
N GLY A 172 22.33 -8.66 8.24
CA GLY A 172 22.78 -7.72 7.21
C GLY A 172 21.86 -6.51 7.07
N GLY A 173 22.00 -5.85 5.94
CA GLY A 173 21.16 -4.70 5.59
C GLY A 173 20.73 -4.75 4.13
N ARG A 174 19.65 -4.03 3.82
CA ARG A 174 19.18 -3.79 2.45
C ARG A 174 18.52 -2.43 2.32
N LEU A 175 18.32 -1.97 1.08
CA LEU A 175 17.50 -0.80 0.76
C LEU A 175 16.17 -1.24 0.17
N ASP A 176 15.10 -0.69 0.74
CA ASP A 176 13.74 -0.87 0.23
C ASP A 176 13.16 0.45 -0.26
N LEU A 177 12.31 0.40 -1.26
CA LEU A 177 11.61 1.58 -1.75
C LEU A 177 10.26 1.70 -1.03
N ILE A 178 10.14 2.67 -0.11
CA ILE A 178 8.94 2.94 0.66
C ILE A 178 8.48 4.37 0.39
N ALA A 179 7.23 4.55 0.00
CA ALA A 179 6.69 5.84 -0.42
C ALA A 179 7.58 6.58 -1.45
N GLY A 180 8.21 5.83 -2.36
CA GLY A 180 9.09 6.36 -3.39
C GLY A 180 10.48 6.81 -2.92
N LYS A 181 10.87 6.48 -1.67
CA LYS A 181 12.19 6.82 -1.11
C LYS A 181 12.98 5.56 -0.75
N PRO A 182 14.31 5.58 -0.92
CA PRO A 182 15.17 4.49 -0.48
C PRO A 182 15.27 4.51 1.06
N ILE A 183 14.69 3.50 1.69
CA ILE A 183 14.65 3.34 3.16
C ILE A 183 15.56 2.19 3.57
N PRO A 184 16.51 2.42 4.50
CA PRO A 184 17.35 1.37 5.02
C PRO A 184 16.56 0.41 5.90
N ALA A 185 16.80 -0.90 5.70
CA ALA A 185 16.29 -1.99 6.50
C ALA A 185 17.45 -2.80 7.06
N LEU A 186 17.57 -2.85 8.39
CA LEU A 186 18.46 -3.76 9.09
C LEU A 186 17.73 -5.07 9.32
N VAL A 187 18.39 -6.17 9.03
CA VAL A 187 17.83 -7.50 9.15
C VAL A 187 18.43 -8.23 10.32
N TYR A 188 17.60 -8.52 11.29
CA TYR A 188 17.94 -9.31 12.46
C TYR A 188 17.23 -10.67 12.39
N ARG A 189 17.71 -11.63 13.15
CA ARG A 189 17.07 -12.92 13.29
C ARG A 189 16.85 -13.24 14.77
N ARG A 190 15.75 -13.90 15.06
CA ARG A 190 15.51 -14.53 16.36
C ARG A 190 14.92 -15.91 16.15
N HIS A 191 15.69 -16.93 16.50
CA HIS A 191 15.32 -18.32 16.17
C HIS A 191 14.98 -18.48 14.70
N ALA A 192 13.73 -18.90 14.38
CA ALA A 192 13.24 -19.04 13.02
C ALA A 192 12.67 -17.73 12.42
N HIS A 193 12.48 -16.69 13.25
CA HIS A 193 11.83 -15.44 12.83
C HIS A 193 12.84 -14.44 12.29
N VAL A 194 12.47 -13.78 11.21
CA VAL A 194 13.18 -12.63 10.65
C VAL A 194 12.54 -11.35 11.17
N ILE A 195 13.37 -10.40 11.55
CA ILE A 195 12.94 -9.08 12.01
C ILE A 195 13.58 -8.05 11.08
N ASN A 196 12.77 -7.27 10.40
CA ASN A 196 13.24 -6.15 9.62
C ASN A 196 13.03 -4.87 10.41
N LEU A 197 14.11 -4.16 10.67
CA LEU A 197 14.09 -2.84 11.28
C LEU A 197 14.28 -1.79 10.19
N PHE A 198 13.20 -1.16 9.78
CA PHE A 198 13.21 -0.05 8.84
C PHE A 198 13.48 1.26 9.57
N VAL A 199 14.30 2.12 8.97
CA VAL A 199 14.69 3.38 9.56
C VAL A 199 14.25 4.52 8.66
N LEU A 200 13.29 5.30 9.15
CA LEU A 200 12.70 6.44 8.46
C LEU A 200 13.06 7.74 9.23
N PRO A 201 12.86 8.93 8.66
CA PRO A 201 12.84 10.15 9.44
C PRO A 201 11.73 10.10 10.49
N ALA A 202 11.98 10.64 11.69
CA ALA A 202 11.02 10.65 12.79
C ALA A 202 9.70 11.34 12.39
N SER A 203 8.59 10.76 12.80
CA SER A 203 7.25 11.31 12.52
C SER A 203 6.80 12.36 13.52
N ARG A 204 7.64 12.71 14.52
CA ARG A 204 7.35 13.62 15.64
C ARG A 204 6.14 13.21 16.50
N ARG A 205 5.79 11.96 16.54
CA ARG A 205 4.75 11.42 17.45
C ARG A 205 5.42 10.59 18.54
N ASP A 206 5.35 11.07 19.76
CA ASP A 206 6.04 10.50 20.95
C ASP A 206 5.48 9.15 21.43
N LEU A 207 4.67 8.44 20.66
CA LEU A 207 4.02 7.21 21.11
C LEU A 207 4.56 6.00 20.35
N ALA A 208 5.20 5.10 21.08
CA ALA A 208 5.48 3.77 20.58
C ALA A 208 4.15 3.08 20.23
N THR A 209 3.92 2.86 18.95
CA THR A 209 2.70 2.26 18.43
C THR A 209 2.96 0.81 18.09
N THR A 210 2.03 -0.05 18.46
CA THR A 210 2.07 -1.45 18.06
C THR A 210 0.85 -1.74 17.21
N LEU A 211 1.09 -2.19 15.98
CA LEU A 211 0.07 -2.61 15.04
C LEU A 211 0.24 -4.10 14.74
N THR A 212 -0.86 -4.81 14.56
CA THR A 212 -0.85 -6.18 14.07
C THR A 212 -1.74 -6.26 12.84
N ARG A 213 -1.17 -6.68 11.71
CA ARG A 213 -1.88 -6.82 10.43
C ARG A 213 -1.40 -8.06 9.69
N ASN A 214 -2.31 -8.82 9.12
CA ASN A 214 -2.02 -10.01 8.30
C ASN A 214 -1.09 -11.03 8.99
N GLY A 215 -1.16 -11.15 10.32
CA GLY A 215 -0.29 -12.04 11.10
C GLY A 215 1.08 -11.44 11.43
N TYR A 216 1.42 -10.25 10.95
CA TYR A 216 2.67 -9.55 11.24
C TYR A 216 2.47 -8.50 12.32
N THR A 217 3.47 -8.34 13.16
CA THR A 217 3.52 -7.31 14.20
C THR A 217 4.48 -6.21 13.76
N LEU A 218 4.00 -4.97 13.78
CA LEU A 218 4.81 -3.77 13.62
C LEU A 218 4.96 -3.10 14.97
N LEU A 219 6.19 -2.74 15.30
CA LEU A 219 6.53 -1.87 16.42
C LEU A 219 7.13 -0.59 15.86
N HIS A 220 6.59 0.55 16.27
CA HIS A 220 7.11 1.86 15.91
C HIS A 220 7.51 2.63 17.16
N TRP A 221 8.69 3.25 17.12
CA TRP A 221 9.16 4.22 18.11
C TRP A 221 10.08 5.23 17.44
N ASP A 222 10.15 6.44 17.99
CA ASP A 222 11.07 7.46 17.56
C ASP A 222 12.31 7.49 18.48
N GLU A 223 13.48 7.72 17.90
CA GLU A 223 14.75 7.88 18.59
C GLU A 223 15.53 9.05 17.96
N GLY A 224 15.53 10.18 18.61
CA GLY A 224 16.06 11.44 18.06
C GLY A 224 15.29 11.83 16.79
N ASP A 225 16.00 11.97 15.68
CA ASP A 225 15.42 12.31 14.37
C ASP A 225 15.05 11.08 13.53
N LEU A 226 15.09 9.88 14.11
CA LEU A 226 14.83 8.61 13.43
C LEU A 226 13.52 7.97 13.93
N GLY A 227 12.68 7.56 13.00
CA GLY A 227 11.52 6.72 13.23
C GLY A 227 11.88 5.26 12.95
N LEU A 228 11.82 4.42 13.95
CA LEU A 228 12.21 3.02 13.90
C LEU A 228 10.98 2.13 13.80
N TRP A 229 10.94 1.26 12.79
CA TRP A 229 9.82 0.38 12.50
C TRP A 229 10.28 -1.07 12.42
N ALA A 230 10.01 -1.85 13.44
CA ALA A 230 10.33 -3.27 13.45
C ALA A 230 9.14 -4.09 12.97
N VAL A 231 9.35 -4.95 11.96
CA VAL A 231 8.34 -5.84 11.38
C VAL A 231 8.79 -7.29 11.55
N SER A 232 7.90 -8.13 12.07
CA SER A 232 8.13 -9.57 12.25
C SER A 232 6.83 -10.36 12.36
N ASP A 233 6.86 -11.63 12.00
CA ASP A 233 5.81 -12.63 12.24
C ASP A 233 5.82 -13.21 13.68
N ALA A 234 6.76 -12.77 14.52
CA ALA A 234 6.86 -13.23 15.90
C ALA A 234 5.64 -12.85 16.75
N ALA A 235 5.18 -13.77 17.60
CA ALA A 235 4.01 -13.56 18.43
C ALA A 235 4.13 -12.35 19.40
N PRO A 236 3.03 -11.75 19.81
CA PRO A 236 3.01 -10.55 20.69
C PRO A 236 3.72 -10.70 22.04
N SER A 237 3.94 -11.94 22.53
CA SER A 237 4.74 -12.23 23.74
C SER A 237 6.20 -11.81 23.63
N PHE A 238 6.70 -11.67 22.42
CA PHE A 238 7.99 -11.11 22.05
C PHE A 238 8.15 -9.64 22.45
N ARG A 239 7.05 -8.92 22.54
CA ARG A 239 6.95 -7.46 22.71
C ARG A 239 7.54 -6.90 24.02
N ARG A 240 7.39 -7.61 25.12
CA ARG A 240 7.63 -7.01 26.44
C ARG A 240 9.10 -7.09 26.91
N ARG A 241 9.87 -8.04 26.42
CA ARG A 241 11.31 -8.15 26.74
C ARG A 241 12.22 -7.36 25.81
N ASP A 242 11.77 -7.16 24.57
CA ASP A 242 12.64 -6.70 23.49
C ASP A 242 12.58 -5.19 23.24
N GLN A 243 11.54 -4.50 23.71
CA GLN A 243 11.52 -3.02 23.74
C GLN A 243 12.66 -2.43 24.59
N SER A 244 13.13 -3.18 25.61
CA SER A 244 14.27 -2.75 26.41
C SER A 244 15.62 -3.10 25.78
N ALA A 245 15.66 -4.14 24.93
CA ALA A 245 16.88 -4.54 24.22
C ALA A 245 17.09 -3.74 22.93
N ALA A 246 16.00 -3.37 22.23
CA ALA A 246 16.06 -2.52 21.05
C ALA A 246 16.27 -1.03 21.37
N ARG A 247 16.11 -0.61 22.65
CA ARG A 247 16.54 0.70 23.10
C ARG A 247 18.00 0.62 23.51
N PRO A 248 18.94 1.29 22.83
CA PRO A 248 20.30 1.39 23.31
C PRO A 248 20.28 1.98 24.73
N ARG A 249 20.86 1.26 25.69
CA ARG A 249 21.07 1.78 27.04
C ARG A 249 22.07 2.89 26.92
N GLY A 250 21.55 4.12 26.95
CA GLY A 250 22.20 5.39 27.18
C GLY A 250 23.59 5.59 26.55
N LEU A 251 23.66 6.59 25.69
CA LEU A 251 24.82 7.46 25.61
C LEU A 251 24.60 8.68 26.52
#